data_cc86f86229d89b4d7408f6fbcdc3ae71
#
_entry.id   cc86f86229d89b4d7408f6fbcdc3ae71
#
_cell.length_a   1.000
_cell.length_b   1.000
_cell.length_c   1.000
_cell.angle_alpha   90.00
_cell.angle_beta   90.00
_cell.angle_gamma   90.00
#
_symmetry.space_group_name_H-M   'P 1'
#
loop_
_entity.id
_entity.type
_entity.pdbx_description
1 polymer ?
#
loop_
_entity_poly.entity_id
_entity_poly.type
_entity_poly.pdbx_seq_one_letter_code
_entity_poly.pdbx_strand_id
1 'polypeptide(L)'
;MSAGGNKQGTSQGVSGESESIADKYFVCTECLVEGSVQSFVDLFYLTHAVDAQDTDEDSSASFATYETLQFLKARLTEAEVANRQAQHSSVFASYMDIAHHYQGQHDYKTSIYFLTKALDVARLAEDAEREADANQMLGLAHERMGSLRTAIEFHETHRDIVTTAGVELPAESGRHLIGAYKALAEELQRQGDYTSAIGYFERSLKAAQTLGDFAGEGLAYQQLGNAYQLQRDFVKAAECFKKFLDICQETDDKIAEGSACSSLASAYEAVGDRASSIKYLEAFYEVALTTGELTAQREACGRLGIIFNTAGDYTSSVHYFSKSFEISRSLGDQKAVDVARVNLGVARGCAKKESYLKIVSGSMDALLGWKNRRTPFDDPPR
;
A
#
# COMPACT_ATOMS: atom_id res chain seq x y z
N MET A 1 -37.82 -53.40 31.46
CA MET A 1 -36.49 -53.00 31.97
C MET A 1 -36.03 -51.87 31.05
N SER A 2 -36.42 -50.61 31.26
CA SER A 2 -35.84 -49.65 32.19
C SER A 2 -34.44 -49.18 31.77
N ALA A 3 -34.39 -48.00 31.23
CA ALA A 3 -33.34 -46.99 31.38
C ALA A 3 -33.77 -45.78 30.52
N GLY A 4 -34.14 -44.79 30.96
CA GLY A 4 -34.00 -43.57 31.66
C GLY A 4 -32.82 -42.76 31.14
N GLY A 5 -32.98 -41.98 30.10
CA GLY A 5 -32.01 -41.02 29.56
C GLY A 5 -32.40 -39.61 29.96
N ASN A 6 -31.69 -39.03 30.83
CA ASN A 6 -31.83 -37.70 31.42
C ASN A 6 -31.44 -36.63 30.40
N LYS A 7 -32.42 -35.82 29.99
CA LYS A 7 -32.19 -34.56 29.27
C LYS A 7 -31.94 -33.48 30.31
N GLN A 8 -30.66 -33.17 30.58
CA GLN A 8 -30.28 -31.86 31.13
C GLN A 8 -30.09 -30.89 29.99
N GLY A 9 -31.13 -30.06 29.76
CA GLY A 9 -31.11 -29.00 28.80
C GLY A 9 -30.52 -27.72 29.37
N THR A 10 -29.79 -27.11 28.58
CA THR A 10 -29.33 -25.75 28.42
C THR A 10 -30.24 -24.67 28.99
N SER A 11 -29.94 -24.20 30.21
CA SER A 11 -30.56 -23.00 30.81
C SER A 11 -29.56 -21.90 31.19
N GLN A 12 -28.37 -21.89 30.57
CA GLN A 12 -27.35 -20.90 30.86
C GLN A 12 -27.32 -19.70 29.87
N GLY A 13 -28.06 -19.77 28.74
CA GLY A 13 -28.08 -18.66 27.78
C GLY A 13 -29.10 -17.56 28.08
N VAL A 14 -30.20 -17.89 28.74
CA VAL A 14 -31.37 -16.97 28.93
C VAL A 14 -31.22 -16.05 30.14
N SER A 15 -30.39 -16.38 31.11
CA SER A 15 -30.19 -15.53 32.30
C SER A 15 -29.23 -14.34 32.04
N GLY A 16 -28.21 -14.50 31.22
CA GLY A 16 -27.24 -13.44 30.91
C GLY A 16 -27.82 -12.30 30.04
N GLU A 17 -28.70 -12.63 29.10
CA GLU A 17 -29.35 -11.62 28.24
C GLU A 17 -30.37 -10.78 29.02
N SER A 18 -31.13 -11.37 29.95
CA SER A 18 -32.08 -10.64 30.78
C SER A 18 -31.43 -9.68 31.78
N GLU A 19 -30.28 -10.05 32.36
CA GLU A 19 -29.50 -9.19 33.22
C GLU A 19 -28.91 -8.01 32.44
N SER A 20 -28.31 -8.24 31.28
CA SER A 20 -27.76 -7.19 30.42
C SER A 20 -28.77 -6.18 29.95
N ILE A 21 -30.01 -6.58 29.67
CA ILE A 21 -31.13 -5.68 29.27
C ILE A 21 -31.56 -4.82 30.47
N ALA A 22 -31.71 -5.43 31.67
CA ALA A 22 -32.07 -4.71 32.89
C ALA A 22 -31.00 -3.62 33.25
N ASP A 23 -29.72 -3.93 33.09
CA ASP A 23 -28.60 -3.00 33.32
C ASP A 23 -28.64 -1.80 32.37
N LYS A 24 -28.93 -2.01 31.09
CA LYS A 24 -29.05 -0.92 30.09
C LYS A 24 -30.15 0.06 30.47
N TYR A 25 -31.36 -0.43 30.78
CA TYR A 25 -32.47 0.43 31.20
C TYR A 25 -32.18 1.15 32.50
N PHE A 26 -31.54 0.47 33.45
CA PHE A 26 -31.19 1.06 34.74
C PHE A 26 -30.22 2.23 34.57
N VAL A 27 -29.12 2.03 33.83
CA VAL A 27 -28.11 3.07 33.60
C VAL A 27 -28.68 4.25 32.80
N CYS A 28 -29.53 3.99 31.78
CA CYS A 28 -30.20 5.04 31.02
C CYS A 28 -31.15 5.85 31.93
N THR A 29 -31.94 5.20 32.80
CA THR A 29 -32.88 5.91 33.67
C THR A 29 -32.18 6.74 34.74
N GLU A 30 -31.01 6.32 35.20
CA GLU A 30 -30.19 7.14 36.13
C GLU A 30 -29.85 8.51 35.52
N CYS A 31 -29.53 8.58 34.20
CA CYS A 31 -29.28 9.87 33.53
C CYS A 31 -30.48 10.82 33.67
N LEU A 32 -31.71 10.30 33.55
CA LEU A 32 -32.92 11.12 33.71
C LEU A 32 -33.13 11.60 35.14
N VAL A 33 -32.88 10.70 36.11
CA VAL A 33 -32.97 11.06 37.55
C VAL A 33 -31.95 12.13 37.92
N GLU A 34 -30.76 12.10 37.33
CA GLU A 34 -29.71 13.11 37.49
C GLU A 34 -29.99 14.41 36.70
N GLY A 35 -31.06 14.43 35.90
CA GLY A 35 -31.47 15.59 35.09
C GLY A 35 -30.65 15.75 33.78
N SER A 36 -29.93 14.72 33.34
CA SER A 36 -29.11 14.73 32.13
C SER A 36 -29.90 14.10 30.96
N VAL A 37 -30.80 14.88 30.37
CA VAL A 37 -31.75 14.42 29.34
C VAL A 37 -31.06 14.09 28.02
N GLN A 38 -30.08 14.90 27.59
CA GLN A 38 -29.35 14.63 26.35
C GLN A 38 -28.48 13.39 26.48
N SER A 39 -27.85 13.21 27.64
CA SER A 39 -27.06 12.02 27.94
C SER A 39 -27.91 10.74 27.90
N PHE A 40 -29.14 10.82 28.41
CA PHE A 40 -30.10 9.71 28.26
C PHE A 40 -30.37 9.38 26.81
N VAL A 41 -30.67 10.38 25.98
CA VAL A 41 -30.97 10.18 24.55
C VAL A 41 -29.80 9.55 23.85
N ASP A 42 -28.59 10.12 24.02
CA ASP A 42 -27.40 9.61 23.37
C ASP A 42 -27.05 8.17 23.83
N LEU A 43 -27.13 7.90 25.14
CA LEU A 43 -26.87 6.58 25.71
C LEU A 43 -27.92 5.55 25.25
N PHE A 44 -29.19 5.96 25.17
CA PHE A 44 -30.27 5.10 24.69
C PHE A 44 -30.05 4.70 23.24
N TYR A 45 -29.69 5.65 22.35
CA TYR A 45 -29.37 5.32 20.95
C TYR A 45 -28.19 4.39 20.83
N LEU A 46 -27.10 4.63 21.57
CA LEU A 46 -25.91 3.79 21.56
C LEU A 46 -26.17 2.34 22.01
N THR A 47 -27.13 2.15 22.91
CA THR A 47 -27.42 0.84 23.49
C THR A 47 -28.58 0.11 22.82
N HIS A 48 -29.41 0.80 22.02
CA HIS A 48 -30.62 0.27 21.40
C HIS A 48 -30.64 0.45 19.87
N ALA A 49 -29.59 0.98 19.26
CA ALA A 49 -29.48 0.99 17.81
C ALA A 49 -29.31 -0.45 17.33
N VAL A 50 -30.40 -1.06 16.90
CA VAL A 50 -30.38 -2.30 16.14
C VAL A 50 -30.05 -1.89 14.71
N ASP A 51 -28.91 -2.35 14.20
CA ASP A 51 -28.57 -2.17 12.80
C ASP A 51 -29.65 -2.82 11.93
N ALA A 52 -30.52 -2.00 11.36
CA ALA A 52 -31.64 -2.44 10.51
C ALA A 52 -31.18 -2.96 9.13
N GLN A 53 -29.89 -3.15 8.91
CA GLN A 53 -29.30 -3.51 7.62
C GLN A 53 -28.35 -4.72 7.62
N ASP A 54 -27.93 -5.25 8.76
CA ASP A 54 -27.08 -6.44 8.81
C ASP A 54 -27.89 -7.68 9.19
N THR A 55 -28.31 -8.43 8.16
CA THR A 55 -28.93 -9.77 8.29
C THR A 55 -27.90 -10.89 8.42
N ASP A 56 -26.63 -10.57 8.70
CA ASP A 56 -25.60 -11.57 8.95
C ASP A 56 -25.65 -11.98 10.44
N GLU A 57 -26.06 -13.22 10.66
CA GLU A 57 -26.21 -13.88 11.97
C GLU A 57 -24.91 -13.96 12.80
N ASP A 58 -23.77 -13.44 12.31
CA ASP A 58 -22.46 -13.47 12.98
C ASP A 58 -22.05 -12.12 13.58
N SER A 59 -22.81 -11.05 13.42
CA SER A 59 -22.59 -9.84 14.21
C SER A 59 -23.23 -10.02 15.57
N SER A 60 -22.56 -10.73 16.48
CA SER A 60 -22.83 -10.63 17.91
C SER A 60 -22.71 -9.15 18.27
N ALA A 61 -23.85 -8.46 18.39
CA ALA A 61 -23.90 -7.14 19.00
C ALA A 61 -23.11 -7.26 20.30
N SER A 62 -21.93 -6.65 20.34
CA SER A 62 -21.07 -6.63 21.50
C SER A 62 -21.90 -6.02 22.62
N PHE A 63 -22.49 -6.86 23.44
CA PHE A 63 -23.27 -6.41 24.59
C PHE A 63 -22.32 -5.55 25.42
N ALA A 64 -22.55 -4.25 25.42
CA ALA A 64 -21.76 -3.33 26.18
C ALA A 64 -21.72 -3.84 27.63
N THR A 65 -20.52 -4.11 28.13
CA THR A 65 -20.37 -4.56 29.52
C THR A 65 -20.90 -3.47 30.45
N TYR A 66 -21.33 -3.83 31.64
CA TYR A 66 -21.78 -2.84 32.65
C TYR A 66 -20.73 -1.73 32.85
N GLU A 67 -19.45 -2.08 32.83
CA GLU A 67 -18.34 -1.10 32.93
C GLU A 67 -18.34 -0.11 31.77
N THR A 68 -18.56 -0.58 30.55
CA THR A 68 -18.68 0.26 29.36
C THR A 68 -19.89 1.21 29.46
N LEU A 69 -21.04 0.71 29.95
CA LEU A 69 -22.23 1.54 30.14
C LEU A 69 -21.99 2.64 31.19
N GLN A 70 -21.32 2.33 32.28
CA GLN A 70 -20.95 3.30 33.31
C GLN A 70 -19.96 4.33 32.79
N PHE A 71 -18.97 3.91 32.00
CA PHE A 71 -18.04 4.82 31.34
C PHE A 71 -18.77 5.80 30.42
N LEU A 72 -19.62 5.29 29.52
CA LEU A 72 -20.39 6.11 28.59
C LEU A 72 -21.31 7.08 29.32
N LYS A 73 -22.05 6.61 30.34
CA LYS A 73 -22.87 7.48 31.21
C LYS A 73 -22.04 8.58 31.81
N ALA A 74 -20.91 8.26 32.42
CA ALA A 74 -20.04 9.26 33.10
C ALA A 74 -19.55 10.32 32.10
N ARG A 75 -19.04 9.93 30.92
CA ARG A 75 -18.55 10.88 29.93
C ARG A 75 -19.66 11.71 29.31
N LEU A 76 -20.84 11.14 29.02
CA LEU A 76 -21.97 11.88 28.45
C LEU A 76 -22.58 12.88 29.46
N THR A 77 -22.75 12.46 30.72
CA THR A 77 -23.26 13.37 31.77
C THR A 77 -22.27 14.49 32.08
N GLU A 78 -20.98 14.21 32.09
CA GLU A 78 -19.93 15.23 32.21
C GLU A 78 -19.98 16.23 31.06
N ALA A 79 -20.09 15.74 29.80
CA ALA A 79 -20.24 16.61 28.63
C ALA A 79 -21.49 17.48 28.71
N GLU A 80 -22.64 16.95 29.15
CA GLU A 80 -23.89 17.71 29.27
C GLU A 80 -23.81 18.77 30.36
N VAL A 81 -23.26 18.45 31.52
CA VAL A 81 -23.05 19.41 32.62
C VAL A 81 -22.09 20.50 32.20
N ALA A 82 -20.96 20.15 31.59
CA ALA A 82 -19.96 21.08 31.07
C ALA A 82 -20.54 22.00 29.99
N ASN A 83 -21.38 21.46 29.11
CA ASN A 83 -22.05 22.26 28.06
C ASN A 83 -23.01 23.31 28.65
N ARG A 84 -23.77 22.96 29.70
CA ARG A 84 -24.64 23.93 30.44
C ARG A 84 -23.82 25.05 31.11
N GLN A 85 -22.55 24.77 31.42
CA GLN A 85 -21.64 25.76 32.04
C GLN A 85 -20.78 26.49 31.00
N ALA A 86 -21.00 26.26 29.71
CA ALA A 86 -20.18 26.75 28.58
C ALA A 86 -18.68 26.40 28.71
N GLN A 87 -18.37 25.26 29.35
CA GLN A 87 -17.01 24.75 29.51
C GLN A 87 -16.64 23.89 28.29
N HIS A 88 -16.46 24.51 27.14
CA HIS A 88 -16.23 23.82 25.84
C HIS A 88 -15.04 22.84 25.88
N SER A 89 -14.00 23.16 26.65
CA SER A 89 -12.83 22.28 26.83
C SER A 89 -13.19 20.91 27.41
N SER A 90 -14.05 20.90 28.45
CA SER A 90 -14.47 19.64 29.08
C SER A 90 -15.44 18.87 28.21
N VAL A 91 -16.32 19.54 27.46
CA VAL A 91 -17.21 18.90 26.48
C VAL A 91 -16.41 18.22 25.39
N PHE A 92 -15.40 18.91 24.83
CA PHE A 92 -14.50 18.38 23.83
C PHE A 92 -13.78 17.13 24.34
N ALA A 93 -13.16 17.18 25.51
CA ALA A 93 -12.43 16.06 26.11
C ALA A 93 -13.35 14.83 26.32
N SER A 94 -14.56 15.03 26.84
CA SER A 94 -15.51 13.94 27.05
C SER A 94 -15.93 13.25 25.73
N TYR A 95 -16.16 14.00 24.64
CA TYR A 95 -16.47 13.41 23.34
C TYR A 95 -15.26 12.71 22.71
N MET A 96 -14.04 13.25 22.89
CA MET A 96 -12.82 12.60 22.45
C MET A 96 -12.58 11.28 23.17
N ASP A 97 -12.82 11.21 24.49
CA ASP A 97 -12.69 9.97 25.28
C ASP A 97 -13.64 8.89 24.77
N ILE A 98 -14.91 9.25 24.49
CA ILE A 98 -15.89 8.32 23.92
C ILE A 98 -15.44 7.86 22.54
N ALA A 99 -14.98 8.76 21.69
CA ALA A 99 -14.52 8.43 20.35
C ALA A 99 -13.33 7.46 20.36
N HIS A 100 -12.34 7.69 21.24
CA HIS A 100 -11.20 6.81 21.44
C HIS A 100 -11.61 5.42 21.93
N HIS A 101 -12.60 5.35 22.84
CA HIS A 101 -13.13 4.09 23.33
C HIS A 101 -13.69 3.24 22.17
N TYR A 102 -14.51 3.84 21.30
CA TYR A 102 -15.08 3.15 20.14
C TYR A 102 -14.05 2.83 19.06
N GLN A 103 -13.01 3.65 18.89
CA GLN A 103 -11.87 3.30 18.02
C GLN A 103 -11.14 2.05 18.51
N GLY A 104 -10.97 1.92 19.83
CA GLY A 104 -10.39 0.71 20.44
C GLY A 104 -11.22 -0.56 20.20
N GLN A 105 -12.53 -0.40 20.00
CA GLN A 105 -13.46 -1.47 19.65
C GLN A 105 -13.63 -1.68 18.14
N HIS A 106 -12.92 -0.91 17.30
CA HIS A 106 -13.03 -0.88 15.84
C HIS A 106 -14.41 -0.41 15.31
N ASP A 107 -15.25 0.20 16.17
CA ASP A 107 -16.48 0.86 15.75
C ASP A 107 -16.19 2.31 15.33
N TYR A 108 -15.71 2.45 14.11
CA TYR A 108 -15.35 3.76 13.56
C TYR A 108 -16.58 4.63 13.24
N LYS A 109 -17.75 4.03 12.97
CA LYS A 109 -18.99 4.78 12.70
C LYS A 109 -19.41 5.60 13.92
N THR A 110 -19.49 4.96 15.06
CA THR A 110 -19.82 5.63 16.32
C THR A 110 -18.73 6.60 16.74
N SER A 111 -17.46 6.24 16.55
CA SER A 111 -16.34 7.15 16.81
C SER A 111 -16.44 8.43 15.99
N ILE A 112 -16.69 8.35 14.67
CA ILE A 112 -16.86 9.52 13.78
C ILE A 112 -18.02 10.41 14.26
N TYR A 113 -19.12 9.84 14.74
CA TYR A 113 -20.21 10.63 15.29
C TYR A 113 -19.77 11.51 16.47
N PHE A 114 -18.99 10.96 17.41
CA PHE A 114 -18.51 11.75 18.56
C PHE A 114 -17.38 12.69 18.19
N LEU A 115 -16.50 12.32 17.26
CA LEU A 115 -15.48 13.21 16.72
C LEU A 115 -16.10 14.42 16.00
N THR A 116 -17.20 14.22 15.28
CA THR A 116 -17.93 15.33 14.65
C THR A 116 -18.53 16.27 15.68
N LYS A 117 -19.13 15.73 16.75
CA LYS A 117 -19.59 16.56 17.89
C LYS A 117 -18.43 17.32 18.55
N ALA A 118 -17.28 16.69 18.73
CA ALA A 118 -16.09 17.35 19.28
C ALA A 118 -15.61 18.49 18.37
N LEU A 119 -15.59 18.25 17.04
CA LEU A 119 -15.25 19.28 16.06
C LEU A 119 -16.18 20.47 16.11
N ASP A 120 -17.49 20.25 16.21
CA ASP A 120 -18.49 21.32 16.32
C ASP A 120 -18.27 22.16 17.59
N VAL A 121 -17.92 21.51 18.71
CA VAL A 121 -17.60 22.21 19.97
C VAL A 121 -16.32 23.01 19.85
N ALA A 122 -15.29 22.50 19.20
CA ALA A 122 -14.02 23.21 18.98
C ALA A 122 -14.23 24.47 18.12
N ARG A 123 -15.03 24.36 17.05
CA ARG A 123 -15.42 25.48 16.19
C ARG A 123 -16.25 26.52 16.95
N LEU A 124 -17.19 26.10 17.77
CA LEU A 124 -17.99 27.01 18.60
C LEU A 124 -17.12 27.78 19.61
N ALA A 125 -16.07 27.14 20.11
CA ALA A 125 -15.11 27.73 21.01
C ALA A 125 -14.05 28.59 20.31
N GLU A 126 -14.02 28.62 18.99
CA GLU A 126 -12.96 29.23 18.17
C GLU A 126 -11.54 28.73 18.56
N ASP A 127 -11.44 27.47 18.97
CA ASP A 127 -10.20 26.83 19.43
C ASP A 127 -9.54 26.06 18.29
N ALA A 128 -8.60 26.70 17.62
CA ALA A 128 -7.93 26.15 16.46
C ALA A 128 -7.09 24.88 16.77
N GLU A 129 -6.54 24.77 17.98
CA GLU A 129 -5.75 23.58 18.37
C GLU A 129 -6.65 22.34 18.47
N ARG A 130 -7.79 22.46 19.17
CA ARG A 130 -8.77 21.39 19.28
C ARG A 130 -9.47 21.09 17.96
N GLU A 131 -9.71 22.12 17.14
CA GLU A 131 -10.24 21.91 15.79
C GLU A 131 -9.26 21.09 14.94
N ALA A 132 -7.95 21.37 15.03
CA ALA A 132 -6.93 20.59 14.36
C ALA A 132 -6.91 19.13 14.84
N ASP A 133 -6.92 18.91 16.16
CA ASP A 133 -6.94 17.57 16.76
C ASP A 133 -8.16 16.75 16.30
N ALA A 134 -9.36 17.36 16.34
CA ALA A 134 -10.57 16.68 15.87
C ALA A 134 -10.51 16.30 14.39
N ASN A 135 -10.01 17.20 13.53
CA ASN A 135 -9.83 16.91 12.09
C ASN A 135 -8.82 15.78 11.88
N GLN A 136 -7.71 15.75 12.62
CA GLN A 136 -6.74 14.65 12.53
C GLN A 136 -7.38 13.31 12.88
N MET A 137 -8.12 13.26 13.99
CA MET A 137 -8.78 12.03 14.44
C MET A 137 -9.90 11.58 13.49
N LEU A 138 -10.66 12.51 12.90
CA LEU A 138 -11.64 12.22 11.86
C LEU A 138 -10.97 11.65 10.61
N GLY A 139 -9.86 12.24 10.17
CA GLY A 139 -9.08 11.72 9.06
C GLY A 139 -8.66 10.28 9.29
N LEU A 140 -8.08 9.97 10.46
CA LEU A 140 -7.67 8.60 10.83
C LEU A 140 -8.86 7.63 10.89
N ALA A 141 -10.00 8.04 11.44
CA ALA A 141 -11.19 7.20 11.51
C ALA A 141 -11.75 6.88 10.12
N HIS A 142 -11.78 7.86 9.22
CA HIS A 142 -12.20 7.67 7.83
C HIS A 142 -11.21 6.81 7.01
N GLU A 143 -9.89 6.90 7.27
CA GLU A 143 -8.90 5.98 6.69
C GLU A 143 -9.21 4.53 7.06
N ARG A 144 -9.48 4.28 8.34
CA ARG A 144 -9.81 2.94 8.85
C ARG A 144 -11.12 2.38 8.26
N MET A 145 -12.06 3.25 7.92
CA MET A 145 -13.29 2.88 7.20
C MET A 145 -13.11 2.71 5.69
N GLY A 146 -11.94 3.03 5.14
CA GLY A 146 -11.69 3.02 3.70
C GLY A 146 -12.31 4.20 2.94
N SER A 147 -12.83 5.21 3.62
CA SER A 147 -13.38 6.43 3.01
C SER A 147 -12.26 7.44 2.71
N LEU A 148 -11.35 7.08 1.81
CA LEU A 148 -10.09 7.78 1.59
C LEU A 148 -10.26 9.24 1.15
N ARG A 149 -11.27 9.57 0.33
CA ARG A 149 -11.52 10.95 -0.11
C ARG A 149 -11.86 11.86 1.07
N THR A 150 -12.77 11.42 1.92
CA THR A 150 -13.16 12.15 3.12
C THR A 150 -12.03 12.25 4.12
N ALA A 151 -11.24 11.18 4.28
CA ALA A 151 -10.03 11.19 5.12
C ALA A 151 -9.04 12.28 4.68
N ILE A 152 -8.80 12.39 3.37
CA ILE A 152 -7.92 13.41 2.81
C ILE A 152 -8.44 14.82 3.11
N GLU A 153 -9.74 15.08 2.97
CA GLU A 153 -10.33 16.39 3.27
C GLU A 153 -10.08 16.80 4.72
N PHE A 154 -10.24 15.88 5.66
CA PHE A 154 -9.94 16.15 7.08
C PHE A 154 -8.45 16.34 7.35
N HIS A 155 -7.58 15.55 6.76
CA HIS A 155 -6.13 15.72 6.90
C HIS A 155 -5.62 17.01 6.25
N GLU A 156 -6.17 17.42 5.10
CA GLU A 156 -5.87 18.71 4.48
C GLU A 156 -6.32 19.86 5.37
N THR A 157 -7.53 19.78 5.95
CA THR A 157 -8.03 20.79 6.89
C THR A 157 -7.14 20.90 8.13
N HIS A 158 -6.75 19.75 8.72
CA HIS A 158 -5.80 19.73 9.83
C HIS A 158 -4.48 20.44 9.47
N ARG A 159 -3.88 20.08 8.33
CA ARG A 159 -2.64 20.72 7.83
C ARG A 159 -2.83 22.25 7.70
N ASP A 160 -3.93 22.67 7.09
CA ASP A 160 -4.18 24.09 6.80
C ASP A 160 -4.37 24.89 8.09
N ILE A 161 -5.05 24.35 9.11
CA ILE A 161 -5.18 24.97 10.42
C ILE A 161 -3.82 25.12 11.09
N VAL A 162 -3.04 24.05 11.16
CA VAL A 162 -1.71 24.03 11.81
C VAL A 162 -0.76 25.00 11.12
N THR A 163 -0.71 25.01 9.78
CA THR A 163 0.16 25.91 9.02
C THR A 163 -0.28 27.37 9.13
N THR A 164 -1.59 27.65 9.18
CA THR A 164 -2.13 29.00 9.39
C THR A 164 -1.80 29.54 10.78
N ALA A 165 -1.76 28.67 11.78
CA ALA A 165 -1.31 29.00 13.12
C ALA A 165 0.21 29.26 13.23
N GLY A 166 0.95 29.10 12.15
CA GLY A 166 2.41 29.26 12.13
C GLY A 166 3.17 28.13 12.84
N VAL A 167 2.51 27.01 13.06
CA VAL A 167 3.09 25.80 13.67
C VAL A 167 3.55 24.87 12.55
N GLU A 168 4.70 24.24 12.73
CA GLU A 168 5.17 23.21 11.81
C GLU A 168 4.28 21.96 11.90
N LEU A 169 3.89 21.41 10.73
CA LEU A 169 3.05 20.23 10.70
C LEU A 169 3.77 19.04 11.35
N PRO A 170 3.16 18.38 12.35
CA PRO A 170 3.76 17.20 12.97
C PRO A 170 4.10 16.13 11.92
N ALA A 171 5.30 15.58 11.99
CA ALA A 171 5.77 14.59 10.99
C ALA A 171 4.85 13.37 10.88
N GLU A 172 4.19 12.97 11.95
CA GLU A 172 3.22 11.88 11.97
C GLU A 172 1.97 12.23 11.16
N SER A 173 1.37 13.40 11.43
CA SER A 173 0.19 13.89 10.70
C SER A 173 0.48 14.04 9.21
N GLY A 174 1.66 14.56 8.86
CA GLY A 174 2.10 14.64 7.47
C GLY A 174 2.26 13.28 6.79
N ARG A 175 2.77 12.28 7.52
CA ARG A 175 2.87 10.90 6.99
C ARG A 175 1.50 10.26 6.76
N HIS A 176 0.50 10.53 7.61
CA HIS A 176 -0.88 10.09 7.37
C HIS A 176 -1.45 10.70 6.10
N LEU A 177 -1.27 12.00 5.88
CA LEU A 177 -1.73 12.66 4.66
C LEU A 177 -1.05 12.08 3.40
N ILE A 178 0.28 11.85 3.43
CA ILE A 178 1.02 11.19 2.36
C ILE A 178 0.46 9.79 2.10
N GLY A 179 0.21 9.02 3.17
CA GLY A 179 -0.36 7.68 3.10
C GLY A 179 -1.76 7.67 2.47
N ALA A 180 -2.63 8.60 2.88
CA ALA A 180 -3.99 8.73 2.35
C ALA A 180 -4.00 9.10 0.86
N TYR A 181 -3.15 10.05 0.42
CA TYR A 181 -2.98 10.38 -0.99
C TYR A 181 -2.53 9.17 -1.81
N LYS A 182 -1.51 8.45 -1.32
CA LYS A 182 -0.99 7.25 -1.96
C LYS A 182 -2.07 6.18 -2.09
N ALA A 183 -2.79 5.88 -1.02
CA ALA A 183 -3.84 4.86 -1.01
C ALA A 183 -4.97 5.18 -2.01
N LEU A 184 -5.42 6.45 -2.07
CA LEU A 184 -6.43 6.87 -3.04
C LEU A 184 -5.90 6.81 -4.47
N ALA A 185 -4.64 7.21 -4.70
CA ALA A 185 -4.03 7.14 -6.02
C ALA A 185 -3.90 5.68 -6.51
N GLU A 186 -3.51 4.75 -5.64
CA GLU A 186 -3.45 3.32 -5.96
C GLU A 186 -4.84 2.75 -6.28
N GLU A 187 -5.88 3.20 -5.57
CA GLU A 187 -7.26 2.80 -5.86
C GLU A 187 -7.72 3.30 -7.23
N LEU A 188 -7.47 4.58 -7.55
CA LEU A 188 -7.78 5.16 -8.87
C LEU A 188 -7.00 4.48 -9.99
N GLN A 189 -5.73 4.15 -9.75
CA GLN A 189 -4.91 3.40 -10.69
C GLN A 189 -5.47 2.00 -10.97
N ARG A 190 -5.98 1.29 -9.95
CA ARG A 190 -6.66 0.00 -10.13
C ARG A 190 -7.95 0.12 -10.93
N GLN A 191 -8.65 1.25 -10.81
CA GLN A 191 -9.85 1.58 -11.59
C GLN A 191 -9.54 2.03 -13.03
N GLY A 192 -8.25 2.25 -13.36
CA GLY A 192 -7.80 2.71 -14.67
C GLY A 192 -7.82 4.22 -14.87
N ASP A 193 -8.14 5.00 -13.85
CA ASP A 193 -8.06 6.47 -13.88
C ASP A 193 -6.65 6.93 -13.53
N TYR A 194 -5.74 6.76 -14.49
CA TYR A 194 -4.34 7.12 -14.33
C TYR A 194 -4.13 8.64 -14.17
N THR A 195 -5.00 9.44 -14.77
CA THR A 195 -4.87 10.91 -14.70
C THR A 195 -5.12 11.43 -13.29
N SER A 196 -6.21 11.00 -12.67
CA SER A 196 -6.50 11.35 -11.28
C SER A 196 -5.47 10.76 -10.31
N ALA A 197 -5.04 9.52 -10.56
CA ALA A 197 -4.01 8.86 -9.74
C ALA A 197 -2.69 9.66 -9.73
N ILE A 198 -2.22 10.11 -10.90
CA ILE A 198 -1.03 10.96 -11.03
C ILE A 198 -1.19 12.23 -10.20
N GLY A 199 -2.34 12.90 -10.28
CA GLY A 199 -2.59 14.11 -9.49
C GLY A 199 -2.49 13.90 -7.97
N TYR A 200 -2.93 12.75 -7.47
CA TYR A 200 -2.78 12.42 -6.05
C TYR A 200 -1.35 11.99 -5.68
N PHE A 201 -0.64 11.29 -6.56
CA PHE A 201 0.78 11.01 -6.34
C PHE A 201 1.63 12.29 -6.33
N GLU A 202 1.31 13.29 -7.18
CA GLU A 202 1.96 14.60 -7.15
C GLU A 202 1.71 15.36 -5.83
N ARG A 203 0.48 15.28 -5.29
CA ARG A 203 0.17 15.83 -3.96
C ARG A 203 0.96 15.13 -2.86
N SER A 204 1.06 13.79 -2.92
CA SER A 204 1.88 12.99 -2.01
C SER A 204 3.35 13.40 -2.07
N LEU A 205 3.90 13.56 -3.28
CA LEU A 205 5.27 14.02 -3.50
C LEU A 205 5.51 15.40 -2.86
N LYS A 206 4.62 16.36 -3.15
CA LYS A 206 4.74 17.72 -2.58
C LYS A 206 4.67 17.72 -1.05
N ALA A 207 3.82 16.87 -0.47
CA ALA A 207 3.73 16.73 0.99
C ALA A 207 5.02 16.13 1.57
N ALA A 208 5.60 15.09 0.94
CA ALA A 208 6.87 14.50 1.35
C ALA A 208 8.03 15.52 1.28
N GLN A 209 8.09 16.31 0.22
CA GLN A 209 9.10 17.37 0.06
C GLN A 209 8.98 18.46 1.14
N THR A 210 7.76 18.87 1.49
CA THR A 210 7.55 19.86 2.55
C THR A 210 7.96 19.36 3.93
N LEU A 211 7.86 18.06 4.18
CA LEU A 211 8.27 17.42 5.43
C LEU A 211 9.75 17.05 5.48
N GLY A 212 10.46 17.13 4.35
CA GLY A 212 11.83 16.61 4.24
C GLY A 212 11.91 15.09 4.39
N ASP A 213 10.82 14.37 4.06
CA ASP A 213 10.78 12.92 4.09
C ASP A 213 11.33 12.32 2.79
N PHE A 214 12.66 12.12 2.75
CA PHE A 214 13.34 11.55 1.57
C PHE A 214 12.83 10.15 1.19
N ALA A 215 12.46 9.33 2.17
CA ALA A 215 11.91 7.99 1.89
C ALA A 215 10.53 8.10 1.24
N GLY A 216 9.66 8.96 1.77
CA GLY A 216 8.35 9.27 1.18
C GLY A 216 8.47 9.90 -0.21
N GLU A 217 9.45 10.80 -0.42
CA GLU A 217 9.72 11.42 -1.72
C GLU A 217 10.16 10.39 -2.75
N GLY A 218 11.11 9.51 -2.41
CA GLY A 218 11.55 8.43 -3.29
C GLY A 218 10.41 7.51 -3.69
N LEU A 219 9.59 7.09 -2.73
CA LEU A 219 8.42 6.26 -2.99
C LEU A 219 7.40 6.96 -3.89
N ALA A 220 7.15 8.25 -3.69
CA ALA A 220 6.23 9.03 -4.53
C ALA A 220 6.73 9.12 -5.99
N TYR A 221 8.02 9.35 -6.22
CA TYR A 221 8.61 9.32 -7.56
C TYR A 221 8.50 7.94 -8.21
N GLN A 222 8.71 6.86 -7.46
CA GLN A 222 8.52 5.50 -7.96
C GLN A 222 7.08 5.26 -8.42
N GLN A 223 6.10 5.65 -7.59
CA GLN A 223 4.67 5.50 -7.91
C GLN A 223 4.25 6.37 -9.11
N LEU A 224 4.73 7.60 -9.19
CA LEU A 224 4.52 8.47 -10.35
C LEU A 224 5.09 7.83 -11.62
N GLY A 225 6.31 7.32 -11.57
CA GLY A 225 6.93 6.62 -12.70
C GLY A 225 6.09 5.42 -13.16
N ASN A 226 5.60 4.61 -12.23
CA ASN A 226 4.72 3.48 -12.53
C ASN A 226 3.38 3.94 -13.15
N ALA A 227 2.78 5.01 -12.63
CA ALA A 227 1.52 5.55 -13.16
C ALA A 227 1.70 6.10 -14.58
N TYR A 228 2.80 6.82 -14.86
CA TYR A 228 3.14 7.27 -16.21
C TYR A 228 3.43 6.09 -17.16
N GLN A 229 4.07 5.02 -16.70
CA GLN A 229 4.24 3.81 -17.53
C GLN A 229 2.91 3.19 -17.93
N LEU A 230 1.95 3.09 -17.00
CA LEU A 230 0.61 2.59 -17.28
C LEU A 230 -0.17 3.51 -18.23
N GLN A 231 0.05 4.82 -18.15
CA GLN A 231 -0.49 5.81 -19.09
C GLN A 231 0.23 5.80 -20.45
N ARG A 232 1.35 5.03 -20.57
CA ARG A 232 2.24 4.96 -21.72
C ARG A 232 3.05 6.23 -22.00
N ASP A 233 3.18 7.12 -21.04
CA ASP A 233 4.10 8.26 -21.11
C ASP A 233 5.48 7.83 -20.55
N PHE A 234 6.20 7.05 -21.34
CA PHE A 234 7.48 6.46 -20.92
C PHE A 234 8.58 7.49 -20.71
N VAL A 235 8.46 8.68 -21.32
CA VAL A 235 9.43 9.76 -21.15
C VAL A 235 9.32 10.33 -19.74
N LYS A 236 8.11 10.70 -19.31
CA LYS A 236 7.90 11.18 -17.94
C LYS A 236 8.17 10.09 -16.90
N ALA A 237 7.83 8.84 -17.21
CA ALA A 237 8.17 7.71 -16.35
C ALA A 237 9.69 7.64 -16.10
N ALA A 238 10.50 7.76 -17.16
CA ALA A 238 11.96 7.75 -17.03
C ALA A 238 12.49 8.95 -16.22
N GLU A 239 11.88 10.14 -16.36
CA GLU A 239 12.24 11.32 -15.55
C GLU A 239 11.96 11.08 -14.06
N CYS A 240 10.80 10.51 -13.72
CA CYS A 240 10.44 10.18 -12.35
C CYS A 240 11.40 9.11 -11.77
N PHE A 241 11.69 8.05 -12.52
CA PHE A 241 12.60 7.00 -12.05
C PHE A 241 14.04 7.50 -11.91
N LYS A 242 14.49 8.50 -12.69
CA LYS A 242 15.80 9.12 -12.46
C LYS A 242 15.86 9.84 -11.12
N LYS A 243 14.80 10.61 -10.80
CA LYS A 243 14.70 11.27 -9.49
C LYS A 243 14.68 10.27 -8.34
N PHE A 244 13.95 9.16 -8.53
CA PHE A 244 13.97 8.07 -7.56
C PHE A 244 15.36 7.47 -7.40
N LEU A 245 16.10 7.24 -8.49
CA LEU A 245 17.48 6.74 -8.46
C LEU A 245 18.41 7.70 -7.72
N ASP A 246 18.32 9.02 -8.00
CA ASP A 246 19.13 10.04 -7.34
C ASP A 246 18.92 9.97 -5.81
N ILE A 247 17.66 9.88 -5.35
CA ILE A 247 17.33 9.77 -3.92
C ILE A 247 17.88 8.46 -3.31
N CYS A 248 17.74 7.33 -4.02
CA CYS A 248 18.28 6.05 -3.53
C CYS A 248 19.79 6.09 -3.36
N GLN A 249 20.51 6.79 -4.25
CA GLN A 249 21.95 6.97 -4.14
C GLN A 249 22.34 7.90 -2.99
N GLU A 250 21.58 8.97 -2.74
CA GLU A 250 21.80 9.87 -1.60
C GLU A 250 21.55 9.17 -0.25
N THR A 251 20.58 8.26 -0.21
CA THR A 251 20.24 7.52 1.02
C THR A 251 21.01 6.20 1.18
N ASP A 252 21.84 5.83 0.20
CA ASP A 252 22.59 4.55 0.13
C ASP A 252 21.70 3.30 0.24
N ASP A 253 20.43 3.40 -0.24
CA ASP A 253 19.51 2.27 -0.30
C ASP A 253 19.75 1.44 -1.58
N LYS A 254 20.61 0.44 -1.46
CA LYS A 254 21.01 -0.42 -2.59
C LYS A 254 19.84 -1.25 -3.16
N ILE A 255 18.86 -1.63 -2.34
CA ILE A 255 17.71 -2.40 -2.82
C ILE A 255 16.81 -1.52 -3.67
N ALA A 256 16.51 -0.32 -3.19
CA ALA A 256 15.73 0.67 -3.93
C ALA A 256 16.48 1.14 -5.19
N GLU A 257 17.82 1.33 -5.14
CA GLU A 257 18.67 1.66 -6.29
C GLU A 257 18.53 0.59 -7.40
N GLY A 258 18.58 -0.69 -7.05
CA GLY A 258 18.35 -1.77 -8.00
C GLY A 258 16.97 -1.71 -8.65
N SER A 259 15.93 -1.48 -7.85
CA SER A 259 14.56 -1.30 -8.35
C SER A 259 14.42 -0.11 -9.30
N ALA A 260 15.05 1.03 -8.97
CA ALA A 260 15.07 2.22 -9.82
C ALA A 260 15.75 1.95 -11.17
N CYS A 261 16.91 1.28 -11.15
CA CYS A 261 17.64 0.90 -12.37
C CYS A 261 16.82 -0.04 -13.26
N SER A 262 16.14 -1.05 -12.68
CA SER A 262 15.26 -1.97 -13.42
C SER A 262 14.07 -1.24 -14.06
N SER A 263 13.45 -0.30 -13.32
CA SER A 263 12.33 0.51 -13.80
C SER A 263 12.75 1.46 -14.92
N LEU A 264 13.92 2.12 -14.78
CA LEU A 264 14.51 2.95 -15.83
C LEU A 264 14.79 2.17 -17.11
N ALA A 265 15.38 1.00 -16.97
CA ALA A 265 15.64 0.13 -18.12
C ALA A 265 14.34 -0.24 -18.84
N SER A 266 13.28 -0.56 -18.10
CA SER A 266 11.96 -0.86 -18.67
C SER A 266 11.35 0.33 -19.40
N ALA A 267 11.47 1.55 -18.85
CA ALA A 267 11.00 2.77 -19.50
C ALA A 267 11.75 3.02 -20.81
N TYR A 268 13.10 2.88 -20.81
CA TYR A 268 13.91 3.06 -22.02
C TYR A 268 13.71 1.96 -23.07
N GLU A 269 13.45 0.71 -22.65
CA GLU A 269 13.01 -0.36 -23.57
C GLU A 269 11.73 0.02 -24.30
N ALA A 270 10.76 0.57 -23.58
CA ALA A 270 9.49 1.00 -24.15
C ALA A 270 9.60 2.22 -25.09
N VAL A 271 10.53 3.14 -24.81
CA VAL A 271 10.89 4.24 -25.72
C VAL A 271 11.66 3.76 -26.94
N GLY A 272 12.34 2.61 -26.85
CA GLY A 272 13.22 2.06 -27.89
C GLY A 272 14.67 2.54 -27.81
N ASP A 273 15.05 3.24 -26.73
CA ASP A 273 16.45 3.63 -26.47
C ASP A 273 17.22 2.46 -25.84
N ARG A 274 17.78 1.64 -26.73
CA ARG A 274 18.55 0.46 -26.34
C ARG A 274 19.81 0.80 -25.55
N ALA A 275 20.49 1.91 -25.89
CA ALA A 275 21.76 2.26 -25.27
C ALA A 275 21.54 2.60 -23.78
N SER A 276 20.55 3.45 -23.49
CA SER A 276 20.18 3.76 -22.11
C SER A 276 19.64 2.53 -21.36
N SER A 277 18.85 1.69 -22.01
CA SER A 277 18.36 0.45 -21.38
C SER A 277 19.50 -0.48 -20.98
N ILE A 278 20.50 -0.72 -21.85
CA ILE A 278 21.68 -1.54 -21.52
C ILE A 278 22.42 -0.94 -20.33
N LYS A 279 22.69 0.37 -20.35
CA LYS A 279 23.40 1.07 -19.28
C LYS A 279 22.72 0.81 -17.91
N TYR A 280 21.40 0.98 -17.83
CA TYR A 280 20.69 0.80 -16.56
C TYR A 280 20.54 -0.66 -16.17
N LEU A 281 20.45 -1.60 -17.12
CA LEU A 281 20.48 -3.03 -16.81
C LEU A 281 21.82 -3.50 -16.31
N GLU A 282 22.92 -2.97 -16.84
CA GLU A 282 24.26 -3.24 -16.32
C GLU A 282 24.42 -2.68 -14.89
N ALA A 283 23.94 -1.46 -14.64
CA ALA A 283 23.90 -0.90 -13.29
C ALA A 283 23.05 -1.76 -12.34
N PHE A 284 21.87 -2.21 -12.78
CA PHE A 284 21.02 -3.14 -12.02
C PHE A 284 21.76 -4.44 -11.68
N TYR A 285 22.48 -5.00 -12.66
CA TYR A 285 23.28 -6.21 -12.44
C TYR A 285 24.39 -6.02 -11.42
N GLU A 286 25.13 -4.88 -11.49
CA GLU A 286 26.19 -4.55 -10.53
C GLU A 286 25.63 -4.36 -9.10
N VAL A 287 24.51 -3.65 -8.95
CA VAL A 287 23.82 -3.53 -7.67
C VAL A 287 23.40 -4.90 -7.14
N ALA A 288 22.85 -5.76 -8.00
CA ALA A 288 22.44 -7.12 -7.62
C ALA A 288 23.65 -8.02 -7.24
N LEU A 289 24.83 -7.77 -7.80
CA LEU A 289 26.07 -8.44 -7.38
C LEU A 289 26.49 -8.00 -5.98
N THR A 290 26.43 -6.69 -5.70
CA THR A 290 26.84 -6.15 -4.39
C THR A 290 25.90 -6.55 -3.25
N THR A 291 24.60 -6.66 -3.54
CA THR A 291 23.57 -7.11 -2.58
C THR A 291 23.48 -8.64 -2.45
N GLY A 292 24.08 -9.38 -3.38
CA GLY A 292 23.97 -10.83 -3.42
C GLY A 292 22.62 -11.38 -3.89
N GLU A 293 21.77 -10.53 -4.45
CA GLU A 293 20.41 -10.85 -4.91
C GLU A 293 20.41 -11.66 -6.22
N LEU A 294 20.45 -13.00 -6.11
CA LEU A 294 20.52 -13.90 -7.27
C LEU A 294 19.32 -13.77 -8.22
N THR A 295 18.14 -13.46 -7.70
CA THR A 295 16.94 -13.24 -8.53
C THR A 295 17.07 -12.02 -9.42
N ALA A 296 17.56 -10.92 -8.87
CA ALA A 296 17.82 -9.68 -9.59
C ALA A 296 18.95 -9.87 -10.64
N GLN A 297 20.05 -10.56 -10.28
CA GLN A 297 21.13 -10.90 -11.21
C GLN A 297 20.62 -11.70 -12.41
N ARG A 298 19.77 -12.72 -12.15
CA ARG A 298 19.14 -13.54 -13.20
C ARG A 298 18.27 -12.70 -14.13
N GLU A 299 17.46 -11.82 -13.56
CA GLU A 299 16.56 -10.92 -14.31
C GLU A 299 17.36 -9.99 -15.22
N ALA A 300 18.35 -9.29 -14.68
CA ALA A 300 19.23 -8.39 -15.43
C ALA A 300 19.93 -9.13 -16.59
N CYS A 301 20.51 -10.29 -16.31
CA CYS A 301 21.14 -11.11 -17.33
C CYS A 301 20.16 -11.58 -18.40
N GLY A 302 18.94 -11.97 -18.02
CA GLY A 302 17.89 -12.38 -18.96
C GLY A 302 17.51 -11.24 -19.91
N ARG A 303 17.26 -10.04 -19.40
CA ARG A 303 16.90 -8.85 -20.19
C ARG A 303 18.06 -8.39 -21.09
N LEU A 304 19.27 -8.30 -20.57
CA LEU A 304 20.48 -7.99 -21.37
C LEU A 304 20.64 -9.00 -22.52
N GLY A 305 20.49 -10.30 -22.24
CA GLY A 305 20.55 -11.35 -23.25
C GLY A 305 19.54 -11.14 -24.38
N ILE A 306 18.30 -10.75 -24.05
CA ILE A 306 17.25 -10.45 -25.04
C ILE A 306 17.64 -9.23 -25.90
N ILE A 307 18.08 -8.14 -25.27
CA ILE A 307 18.44 -6.89 -25.97
C ILE A 307 19.59 -7.16 -26.95
N PHE A 308 20.67 -7.82 -26.51
CA PHE A 308 21.80 -8.16 -27.39
C PHE A 308 21.40 -9.14 -28.51
N ASN A 309 20.52 -10.11 -28.21
CA ASN A 309 20.02 -11.02 -29.25
C ASN A 309 19.23 -10.29 -30.34
N THR A 310 18.37 -9.34 -29.95
CA THR A 310 17.58 -8.52 -30.90
C THR A 310 18.45 -7.49 -31.66
N ALA A 311 19.56 -7.08 -31.07
CA ALA A 311 20.55 -6.21 -31.70
C ALA A 311 21.45 -6.95 -32.69
N GLY A 312 21.44 -8.30 -32.69
CA GLY A 312 22.33 -9.11 -33.52
C GLY A 312 23.70 -9.39 -32.92
N ASP A 313 23.98 -8.89 -31.71
CA ASP A 313 25.19 -9.23 -30.95
C ASP A 313 24.97 -10.55 -30.20
N TYR A 314 25.05 -11.61 -30.95
CA TYR A 314 24.84 -12.95 -30.41
C TYR A 314 25.93 -13.39 -29.41
N THR A 315 27.11 -12.81 -29.48
CA THR A 315 28.22 -13.14 -28.57
C THR A 315 27.89 -12.67 -27.16
N SER A 316 27.52 -11.41 -27.00
CA SER A 316 27.08 -10.84 -25.72
C SER A 316 25.80 -11.51 -25.24
N SER A 317 24.86 -11.80 -26.15
CA SER A 317 23.62 -12.52 -25.83
C SER A 317 23.89 -13.89 -25.21
N VAL A 318 24.77 -14.70 -25.83
CA VAL A 318 25.14 -16.01 -25.29
C VAL A 318 25.82 -15.90 -23.93
N HIS A 319 26.65 -14.87 -23.72
CA HIS A 319 27.32 -14.61 -22.45
C HIS A 319 26.28 -14.38 -21.32
N TYR A 320 25.37 -13.44 -21.52
CA TYR A 320 24.36 -13.11 -20.52
C TYR A 320 23.34 -14.22 -20.29
N PHE A 321 22.86 -14.90 -21.33
CA PHE A 321 22.00 -16.06 -21.17
C PHE A 321 22.69 -17.25 -20.49
N SER A 322 23.99 -17.44 -20.67
CA SER A 322 24.73 -18.46 -19.93
C SER A 322 24.75 -18.16 -18.44
N LYS A 323 25.04 -16.89 -18.05
CA LYS A 323 24.95 -16.45 -16.64
C LYS A 323 23.53 -16.65 -16.07
N SER A 324 22.50 -16.21 -16.80
CA SER A 324 21.10 -16.38 -16.37
C SER A 324 20.75 -17.85 -16.16
N PHE A 325 21.23 -18.76 -17.03
CA PHE A 325 21.03 -20.20 -16.90
C PHE A 325 21.72 -20.78 -15.66
N GLU A 326 22.98 -20.40 -15.41
CA GLU A 326 23.75 -20.87 -14.24
C GLU A 326 23.09 -20.40 -12.94
N ILE A 327 22.68 -19.12 -12.86
CA ILE A 327 21.97 -18.59 -11.69
C ILE A 327 20.62 -19.31 -11.49
N SER A 328 19.85 -19.53 -12.57
CA SER A 328 18.58 -20.26 -12.48
C SER A 328 18.76 -21.68 -11.91
N ARG A 329 19.85 -22.36 -12.31
CA ARG A 329 20.20 -23.68 -11.76
C ARG A 329 20.55 -23.62 -10.28
N SER A 330 21.31 -22.62 -9.86
CA SER A 330 21.69 -22.44 -8.44
C SER A 330 20.47 -22.16 -7.55
N LEU A 331 19.46 -21.45 -8.08
CA LEU A 331 18.20 -21.16 -7.39
C LEU A 331 17.23 -22.36 -7.33
N GLY A 332 17.47 -23.40 -8.14
CA GLY A 332 16.58 -24.57 -8.19
C GLY A 332 15.22 -24.31 -8.85
N ASP A 333 15.03 -23.15 -9.51
CA ASP A 333 13.77 -22.80 -10.21
C ASP A 333 13.73 -23.48 -11.58
N GLN A 334 13.10 -24.66 -11.64
CA GLN A 334 13.03 -25.46 -12.87
C GLN A 334 12.39 -24.71 -14.04
N LYS A 335 11.37 -23.87 -13.79
CA LYS A 335 10.73 -23.08 -14.86
C LYS A 335 11.69 -22.05 -15.45
N ALA A 336 12.41 -21.34 -14.58
CA ALA A 336 13.42 -20.38 -15.02
C ALA A 336 14.60 -21.05 -15.73
N VAL A 337 15.04 -22.24 -15.28
CA VAL A 337 16.06 -23.05 -15.96
C VAL A 337 15.62 -23.41 -17.37
N ASP A 338 14.37 -23.82 -17.56
CA ASP A 338 13.86 -24.20 -18.88
C ASP A 338 13.79 -23.00 -19.84
N VAL A 339 13.32 -21.84 -19.35
CA VAL A 339 13.31 -20.59 -20.13
C VAL A 339 14.72 -20.15 -20.50
N ALA A 340 15.64 -20.12 -19.54
CA ALA A 340 17.02 -19.71 -19.77
C ALA A 340 17.74 -20.67 -20.74
N ARG A 341 17.46 -21.98 -20.65
CA ARG A 341 18.01 -22.99 -21.56
C ARG A 341 17.53 -22.77 -23.00
N VAL A 342 16.24 -22.46 -23.21
CA VAL A 342 15.69 -22.18 -24.55
C VAL A 342 16.33 -20.91 -25.11
N ASN A 343 16.38 -19.83 -24.35
CA ASN A 343 16.98 -18.56 -24.79
C ASN A 343 18.47 -18.72 -25.15
N LEU A 344 19.23 -19.45 -24.32
CA LEU A 344 20.61 -19.76 -24.59
C LEU A 344 20.77 -20.61 -25.86
N GLY A 345 19.90 -21.57 -26.08
CA GLY A 345 19.87 -22.40 -27.28
C GLY A 345 19.62 -21.57 -28.54
N VAL A 346 18.64 -20.68 -28.51
CA VAL A 346 18.34 -19.75 -29.61
C VAL A 346 19.52 -18.82 -29.89
N ALA A 347 20.10 -18.18 -28.87
CA ALA A 347 21.25 -17.28 -29.06
C ALA A 347 22.46 -18.01 -29.66
N ARG A 348 22.76 -19.23 -29.19
CA ARG A 348 23.83 -20.09 -29.78
C ARG A 348 23.53 -20.48 -31.22
N GLY A 349 22.27 -20.78 -31.54
CA GLY A 349 21.84 -21.08 -32.92
C GLY A 349 22.01 -19.87 -33.83
N CYS A 350 21.60 -18.69 -33.38
CA CYS A 350 21.76 -17.42 -34.12
C CYS A 350 23.25 -17.10 -34.33
N ALA A 351 24.09 -17.23 -33.30
CA ALA A 351 25.54 -17.02 -33.43
C ALA A 351 26.21 -17.89 -34.47
N LYS A 352 25.71 -19.11 -34.67
CA LYS A 352 26.26 -20.08 -35.64
C LYS A 352 25.58 -20.06 -36.99
N LYS A 353 24.50 -19.28 -37.15
CA LYS A 353 23.68 -19.28 -38.37
C LYS A 353 24.48 -18.94 -39.62
N GLU A 354 25.31 -17.93 -39.59
CA GLU A 354 26.14 -17.56 -40.76
C GLU A 354 27.11 -18.66 -41.18
N SER A 355 27.84 -19.21 -40.21
CA SER A 355 28.78 -20.32 -40.46
C SER A 355 28.06 -21.56 -41.05
N TYR A 356 26.89 -21.88 -40.50
CA TYR A 356 26.02 -22.93 -41.03
C TYR A 356 25.57 -22.65 -42.48
N LEU A 357 25.05 -21.44 -42.77
CA LEU A 357 24.62 -21.05 -44.09
C LEU A 357 25.76 -21.10 -45.11
N LYS A 358 26.99 -20.67 -44.74
CA LYS A 358 28.17 -20.78 -45.61
C LYS A 358 28.48 -22.24 -46.00
N ILE A 359 28.32 -23.17 -45.07
CA ILE A 359 28.51 -24.62 -45.36
C ILE A 359 27.39 -25.14 -46.24
N VAL A 360 26.13 -24.83 -45.95
CA VAL A 360 24.97 -25.37 -46.67
C VAL A 360 24.85 -24.77 -48.08
N SER A 361 25.18 -23.47 -48.25
CA SER A 361 25.17 -22.82 -49.58
C SER A 361 26.47 -23.05 -50.40
N GLY A 362 27.43 -23.70 -49.80
CA GLY A 362 28.69 -24.07 -50.45
C GLY A 362 28.57 -25.28 -51.40
N SER A 363 29.72 -25.91 -51.66
CA SER A 363 29.70 -27.13 -52.49
C SER A 363 29.07 -28.30 -51.73
N MET A 364 28.45 -29.25 -52.47
CA MET A 364 27.91 -30.50 -51.90
C MET A 364 28.99 -31.28 -51.13
N ASP A 365 30.25 -31.27 -51.65
CA ASP A 365 31.38 -31.92 -50.98
C ASP A 365 31.71 -31.29 -49.62
N ALA A 366 31.63 -29.97 -49.51
CA ALA A 366 31.83 -29.26 -48.23
C ALA A 366 30.76 -29.64 -47.21
N LEU A 367 29.50 -29.73 -47.66
CA LEU A 367 28.36 -30.11 -46.81
C LEU A 367 28.49 -31.57 -46.35
N LEU A 368 28.81 -32.51 -47.27
CA LEU A 368 29.02 -33.91 -46.96
C LEU A 368 30.23 -34.12 -46.07
N GLY A 369 31.32 -33.39 -46.33
CA GLY A 369 32.52 -33.42 -45.52
C GLY A 369 32.25 -32.93 -44.07
N TRP A 370 31.48 -31.86 -43.89
CA TRP A 370 31.08 -31.42 -42.58
C TRP A 370 30.16 -32.43 -41.87
N LYS A 371 29.11 -32.95 -42.58
CA LYS A 371 28.17 -33.92 -42.04
C LYS A 371 28.85 -35.19 -41.57
N ASN A 372 29.86 -35.65 -42.30
CA ASN A 372 30.63 -36.87 -41.99
C ASN A 372 31.59 -36.68 -40.82
N ARG A 373 32.23 -35.50 -40.71
CA ARG A 373 33.19 -35.21 -39.63
C ARG A 373 32.53 -34.79 -38.33
N ARG A 374 31.30 -34.25 -38.38
CA ARG A 374 30.56 -33.71 -37.23
C ARG A 374 31.37 -32.70 -36.42
N THR A 375 32.26 -31.96 -37.10
CA THR A 375 33.06 -30.90 -36.45
C THR A 375 32.19 -29.71 -36.07
N PRO A 376 32.53 -28.97 -35.01
CA PRO A 376 31.89 -27.66 -34.69
C PRO A 376 31.97 -26.72 -35.89
N PHE A 377 30.97 -25.83 -36.06
CA PHE A 377 30.92 -24.87 -37.18
C PHE A 377 32.07 -23.84 -37.17
N ASP A 378 32.75 -23.71 -36.06
CA ASP A 378 33.81 -22.70 -35.85
C ASP A 378 35.22 -23.20 -36.22
N ASP A 379 35.38 -24.51 -36.55
CA ASP A 379 36.64 -25.00 -37.01
C ASP A 379 36.87 -24.61 -38.49
N PRO A 380 37.97 -23.90 -38.81
CA PRO A 380 38.30 -23.64 -40.23
C PRO A 380 38.43 -24.96 -40.99
N PRO A 381 38.01 -25.02 -42.26
CA PRO A 381 38.22 -26.19 -43.07
C PRO A 381 39.71 -26.49 -43.17
N ARG A 382 40.14 -27.63 -42.66
CA ARG A 382 41.50 -28.16 -42.84
C ARG A 382 41.69 -28.64 -44.27
#